data_82dd71335f0acb30ef49dffc45cc4b98
#
_entry.id   82dd71335f0acb30ef49dffc45cc4b98
#
_cell.length_a   1.000
_cell.length_b   1.000
_cell.length_c   1.000
_cell.angle_alpha   90.00
_cell.angle_beta   90.00
_cell.angle_gamma   90.00
#
_symmetry.space_group_name_H-M   'P 1'
#
loop_
_entity.id
_entity.type
_entity.pdbx_description
1 polymer ?
#
loop_
_entity_poly.entity_id
_entity_poly.type
_entity_poly.pdbx_seq_one_letter_code
_entity_poly.pdbx_strand_id
1 'polypeptide(L)'
;VPATPQSPLARGPRRRIAAIGPVTVVVVVVVAVMLAVTPERGDTTRADRRELQSLLDRWSTAVRAADVEALTSVVDATAADLLDSERRRADALASVPTDEFGYVLGPALTVPADISDRYGTATVRTHAVELRYALAGVDAEATTEPVTVSFVHRPGGWRIAADDPIPGRSVTWRGPWDHGPLEVNDVETAGGRSLVLAHPDRAEFAASVRAELPDAVDAVSDLWGTGWPQRTAIVVTSTRAEFTDLVGTRHDGDDIAAVAISDAVDPGAAHATGQRIVFNPLAGDRLTAAGLRGVLRHELTHIATRAHTVDGAPMWILEGYADYVGHRTDPPAAPTGSDLRRTAPGLVADLARTGTPTAPPADAEFGDPQRSRVAYEAAWSLAAFVADRAGESALTELYRQLAAAPADTVRTDHVVEDILGVTTGELADSWGSWLRDLLAAP
;
A
#
# COMPACT_ATOMS: atom_id res chain seq x y z
N VAL A 1 1.71 37.97 -62.94
CA VAL A 1 0.99 36.74 -62.73
C VAL A 1 1.11 36.42 -61.23
N PRO A 2 0.02 36.46 -60.46
CA PRO A 2 0.09 36.20 -59.00
C PRO A 2 -0.04 34.70 -58.69
N ALA A 3 0.72 34.27 -57.69
CA ALA A 3 0.74 32.94 -57.15
C ALA A 3 -0.49 32.65 -56.26
N THR A 4 -1.12 31.52 -56.50
CA THR A 4 -2.27 30.98 -55.75
C THR A 4 -1.82 30.44 -54.38
N PRO A 5 -2.55 30.68 -53.26
CA PRO A 5 -2.20 30.10 -51.98
C PRO A 5 -2.70 28.66 -51.88
N GLN A 6 -1.82 27.79 -51.45
CA GLN A 6 -2.14 26.39 -51.11
C GLN A 6 -2.82 26.34 -49.72
N SER A 7 -4.00 25.72 -49.66
CA SER A 7 -4.71 25.41 -48.46
C SER A 7 -3.97 24.38 -47.61
N PRO A 8 -3.93 24.46 -46.29
CA PRO A 8 -3.36 23.44 -45.42
C PRO A 8 -4.32 22.26 -45.28
N LEU A 9 -3.83 21.08 -45.60
CA LEU A 9 -4.49 19.79 -45.36
C LEU A 9 -4.81 19.62 -43.87
N ALA A 10 -6.07 19.42 -43.59
CA ALA A 10 -6.58 19.07 -42.27
C ALA A 10 -5.94 17.75 -41.78
N ARG A 11 -5.15 17.82 -40.73
CA ARG A 11 -4.66 16.65 -39.99
C ARG A 11 -5.81 16.10 -39.17
N GLY A 12 -6.35 14.95 -39.52
CA GLY A 12 -7.30 14.18 -38.73
C GLY A 12 -6.74 13.79 -37.37
N PRO A 13 -7.60 13.51 -36.39
CA PRO A 13 -7.17 13.17 -35.05
C PRO A 13 -6.41 11.85 -35.07
N ARG A 14 -5.11 11.89 -34.74
CA ARG A 14 -4.32 10.70 -34.44
C ARG A 14 -4.89 10.12 -33.16
N ARG A 15 -5.64 9.01 -33.27
CA ARG A 15 -5.94 8.15 -32.13
C ARG A 15 -4.60 7.71 -31.53
N ARG A 16 -4.24 8.28 -30.39
CA ARG A 16 -3.20 7.73 -29.53
C ARG A 16 -3.74 6.43 -28.98
N ILE A 17 -3.28 5.31 -29.49
CA ILE A 17 -3.36 4.04 -28.79
C ILE A 17 -2.43 4.22 -27.61
N ALA A 18 -3.00 4.45 -26.42
CA ALA A 18 -2.25 4.40 -25.19
C ALA A 18 -1.76 2.96 -25.03
N ALA A 19 -0.49 2.75 -25.26
CA ALA A 19 0.17 1.53 -24.79
C ALA A 19 0.02 1.51 -23.27
N ILE A 20 -0.71 0.54 -22.76
CA ILE A 20 -0.81 0.26 -21.33
C ILE A 20 0.61 -0.19 -20.96
N GLY A 21 1.39 0.72 -20.36
CA GLY A 21 2.66 0.35 -19.74
C GLY A 21 2.37 -0.63 -18.59
N PRO A 22 3.28 -1.53 -18.26
CA PRO A 22 3.12 -2.39 -17.10
C PRO A 22 2.93 -1.51 -15.87
N VAL A 23 1.91 -1.83 -15.09
CA VAL A 23 1.65 -1.23 -13.80
C VAL A 23 2.69 -1.82 -12.86
N THR A 24 3.64 -1.01 -12.41
CA THR A 24 4.61 -1.42 -11.39
C THR A 24 3.91 -1.38 -10.04
N VAL A 25 3.82 -2.50 -9.39
CA VAL A 25 3.26 -2.67 -8.06
C VAL A 25 4.38 -3.07 -7.12
N VAL A 26 4.42 -2.48 -5.95
CA VAL A 26 5.46 -2.74 -4.94
C VAL A 26 4.78 -3.09 -3.61
N VAL A 27 5.15 -4.22 -3.03
CA VAL A 27 4.74 -4.58 -1.66
C VAL A 27 5.49 -3.73 -0.66
N VAL A 28 4.76 -3.03 0.18
CA VAL A 28 5.32 -2.25 1.28
C VAL A 28 5.12 -2.96 2.58
N VAL A 29 6.24 -3.26 3.22
CA VAL A 29 6.27 -3.47 4.65
C VAL A 29 6.48 -2.11 5.28
N VAL A 30 5.45 -1.51 5.83
CA VAL A 30 5.63 -0.41 6.77
C VAL A 30 6.17 -1.03 8.05
N VAL A 31 7.48 -1.20 8.12
CA VAL A 31 8.15 -1.40 9.39
C VAL A 31 7.96 -0.09 10.15
N ALA A 32 7.22 -0.12 11.24
CA ALA A 32 7.21 0.98 12.19
C ALA A 32 8.67 1.22 12.60
N VAL A 33 9.29 2.23 12.00
CA VAL A 33 10.62 2.67 12.39
C VAL A 33 10.42 3.32 13.75
N MET A 34 10.55 2.53 14.81
CA MET A 34 10.83 3.07 16.13
C MET A 34 12.21 3.70 16.04
N LEU A 35 12.24 4.98 15.64
CA LEU A 35 13.40 5.81 15.83
C LEU A 35 13.71 5.71 17.33
N ALA A 36 14.91 5.22 17.66
CA ALA A 36 15.39 5.17 19.03
C ALA A 36 15.45 6.61 19.55
N VAL A 37 14.35 7.06 20.16
CA VAL A 37 14.27 8.36 20.79
C VAL A 37 15.02 8.24 22.10
N THR A 38 16.19 8.86 22.20
CA THR A 38 16.86 9.05 23.47
C THR A 38 15.97 9.97 24.32
N PRO A 39 15.44 9.49 25.47
CA PRO A 39 14.61 10.34 26.32
C PRO A 39 15.47 11.43 26.95
N GLU A 40 15.29 12.68 26.56
CA GLU A 40 15.78 13.79 27.33
C GLU A 40 14.93 13.95 28.60
N ARG A 41 15.62 14.06 29.75
CA ARG A 41 15.02 14.18 31.08
C ARG A 41 14.34 15.53 31.28
N GLY A 42 13.12 15.66 30.77
CA GLY A 42 12.16 16.59 31.30
C GLY A 42 11.14 15.77 32.10
N ASP A 43 11.28 15.70 33.42
CA ASP A 43 10.44 14.88 34.29
C ASP A 43 8.96 15.28 34.17
N THR A 44 8.21 14.60 33.27
CA THR A 44 6.77 14.61 33.27
C THR A 44 6.34 13.81 34.50
N THR A 45 5.74 14.47 35.49
CA THR A 45 5.31 13.81 36.72
C THR A 45 4.26 12.74 36.38
N ARG A 46 4.05 11.77 37.30
CA ARG A 46 2.99 10.78 37.12
C ARG A 46 1.61 11.44 37.09
N ALA A 47 1.43 12.61 37.72
CA ALA A 47 0.21 13.39 37.69
C ALA A 47 0.02 14.01 36.29
N ASP A 48 1.03 14.70 35.74
CA ASP A 48 0.99 15.27 34.39
C ASP A 48 0.65 14.21 33.34
N ARG A 49 1.28 13.03 33.41
CA ARG A 49 1.00 11.93 32.47
C ARG A 49 -0.47 11.50 32.49
N ARG A 50 -1.11 11.42 33.68
CA ARG A 50 -2.53 11.07 33.76
C ARG A 50 -3.42 12.17 33.17
N GLU A 51 -3.09 13.44 33.45
CA GLU A 51 -3.84 14.58 32.89
C GLU A 51 -3.71 14.66 31.36
N LEU A 52 -2.51 14.45 30.82
CA LEU A 52 -2.27 14.41 29.38
C LEU A 52 -3.01 13.24 28.71
N GLN A 53 -2.98 12.04 29.31
CA GLN A 53 -3.76 10.90 28.79
C GLN A 53 -5.26 11.20 28.83
N SER A 54 -5.77 11.76 29.92
CA SER A 54 -7.19 12.15 29.98
C SER A 54 -7.57 13.22 28.95
N LEU A 55 -6.63 14.12 28.60
CA LEU A 55 -6.85 15.10 27.54
C LEU A 55 -6.92 14.41 26.17
N LEU A 56 -6.02 13.45 25.90
CA LEU A 56 -6.04 12.63 24.67
C LEU A 56 -7.34 11.82 24.54
N ASP A 57 -7.84 11.26 25.64
CA ASP A 57 -9.10 10.51 25.67
C ASP A 57 -10.30 11.43 25.34
N ARG A 58 -10.32 12.66 25.85
CA ARG A 58 -11.34 13.65 25.48
C ARG A 58 -11.21 14.10 24.04
N TRP A 59 -10.00 14.29 23.55
CA TRP A 59 -9.74 14.67 22.17
C TRP A 59 -10.27 13.60 21.20
N SER A 60 -9.88 12.34 21.39
CA SER A 60 -10.36 11.24 20.52
C SER A 60 -11.89 11.10 20.55
N THR A 61 -12.50 11.29 21.72
CA THR A 61 -13.95 11.26 21.88
C THR A 61 -14.62 12.41 21.09
N ALA A 62 -14.06 13.62 21.19
CA ALA A 62 -14.58 14.78 20.48
C ALA A 62 -14.45 14.65 18.96
N VAL A 63 -13.31 14.13 18.46
CA VAL A 63 -13.09 13.86 17.05
C VAL A 63 -14.09 12.83 16.51
N ARG A 64 -14.26 11.71 17.23
CA ARG A 64 -15.20 10.64 16.82
C ARG A 64 -16.66 11.09 16.77
N ALA A 65 -17.03 11.97 17.70
CA ALA A 65 -18.40 12.50 17.80
C ALA A 65 -18.66 13.69 16.89
N ALA A 66 -17.64 14.21 16.20
CA ALA A 66 -17.67 15.50 15.47
C ALA A 66 -18.20 16.64 16.37
N ASP A 67 -17.82 16.61 17.66
CA ASP A 67 -18.26 17.58 18.67
C ASP A 67 -17.35 18.81 18.66
N VAL A 68 -17.79 19.85 17.96
CA VAL A 68 -17.05 21.12 17.80
C VAL A 68 -16.83 21.84 19.14
N GLU A 69 -17.78 21.77 20.07
CA GLU A 69 -17.65 22.41 21.39
C GLU A 69 -16.59 21.68 22.23
N ALA A 70 -16.65 20.35 22.26
CA ALA A 70 -15.65 19.52 22.91
C ALA A 70 -14.25 19.73 22.30
N LEU A 71 -14.11 19.78 20.98
CA LEU A 71 -12.85 20.09 20.28
C LEU A 71 -12.29 21.46 20.71
N THR A 72 -13.14 22.48 20.73
CA THR A 72 -12.76 23.82 21.18
C THR A 72 -12.30 23.83 22.66
N SER A 73 -12.84 22.94 23.48
CA SER A 73 -12.45 22.82 24.89
C SER A 73 -11.10 22.13 25.11
N VAL A 74 -10.62 21.27 24.20
CA VAL A 74 -9.38 20.51 24.35
C VAL A 74 -8.21 21.11 23.58
N VAL A 75 -8.46 21.84 22.47
CA VAL A 75 -7.43 22.55 21.70
C VAL A 75 -7.14 23.90 22.32
N ASP A 76 -5.87 24.36 22.26
CA ASP A 76 -5.50 25.70 22.76
C ASP A 76 -6.12 26.79 21.88
N ALA A 77 -6.70 27.82 22.52
CA ALA A 77 -7.40 28.89 21.82
C ALA A 77 -6.49 29.70 20.85
N THR A 78 -5.16 29.63 21.01
CA THR A 78 -4.19 30.28 20.10
C THR A 78 -3.77 29.39 18.93
N ALA A 79 -4.20 28.11 18.91
CA ALA A 79 -3.93 27.15 17.85
C ALA A 79 -5.12 27.03 16.87
N ALA A 80 -5.53 28.15 16.29
CA ALA A 80 -6.73 28.21 15.43
C ALA A 80 -6.64 27.28 14.22
N ASP A 81 -5.47 27.20 13.57
CA ASP A 81 -5.25 26.34 12.40
C ASP A 81 -5.39 24.84 12.76
N LEU A 82 -4.89 24.45 13.94
CA LEU A 82 -5.09 23.09 14.47
C LEU A 82 -6.58 22.83 14.71
N LEU A 83 -7.29 23.73 15.37
CA LEU A 83 -8.72 23.55 15.63
C LEU A 83 -9.52 23.38 14.33
N ASP A 84 -9.18 24.15 13.29
CA ASP A 84 -9.84 24.04 11.99
C ASP A 84 -9.48 22.71 11.28
N SER A 85 -8.26 22.20 11.45
CA SER A 85 -7.86 20.88 10.96
C SER A 85 -8.61 19.76 11.68
N GLU A 86 -8.73 19.88 13.02
CA GLU A 86 -9.47 18.91 13.82
C GLU A 86 -10.97 18.86 13.49
N ARG A 87 -11.57 19.99 13.17
CA ARG A 87 -12.97 20.03 12.70
C ARG A 87 -13.13 19.28 11.38
N ARG A 88 -12.25 19.55 10.40
CA ARG A 88 -12.28 18.84 9.11
C ARG A 88 -12.05 17.34 9.27
N ARG A 89 -11.06 16.95 10.12
CA ARG A 89 -10.81 15.55 10.47
C ARG A 89 -12.04 14.87 11.07
N ALA A 90 -12.68 15.54 12.02
CA ALA A 90 -13.87 15.01 12.70
C ALA A 90 -15.05 14.84 11.72
N ASP A 91 -15.28 15.81 10.85
CA ASP A 91 -16.31 15.74 9.80
C ASP A 91 -16.06 14.57 8.83
N ALA A 92 -14.80 14.37 8.39
CA ALA A 92 -14.43 13.27 7.50
C ALA A 92 -14.53 11.91 8.20
N LEU A 93 -14.04 11.81 9.46
CA LEU A 93 -14.05 10.58 10.24
C LEU A 93 -15.47 10.15 10.61
N ALA A 94 -16.44 11.06 10.68
CA ALA A 94 -17.83 10.73 10.99
C ALA A 94 -18.45 9.73 9.99
N SER A 95 -17.96 9.68 8.76
CA SER A 95 -18.40 8.70 7.74
C SER A 95 -17.66 7.35 7.84
N VAL A 96 -16.55 7.28 8.60
CA VAL A 96 -15.70 6.09 8.67
C VAL A 96 -16.14 5.20 9.84
N PRO A 97 -16.58 3.97 9.58
CA PRO A 97 -16.97 3.05 10.64
C PRO A 97 -15.72 2.57 11.38
N THR A 98 -15.62 2.88 12.69
CA THR A 98 -14.50 2.47 13.53
C THR A 98 -15.00 1.74 14.78
N ASP A 99 -14.38 0.58 15.11
CA ASP A 99 -14.57 -0.12 16.37
C ASP A 99 -13.68 0.49 17.46
N GLU A 100 -12.47 0.91 17.10
CA GLU A 100 -11.53 1.62 17.98
C GLU A 100 -11.02 2.90 17.29
N PHE A 101 -10.86 3.97 18.06
CA PHE A 101 -10.15 5.19 17.67
C PHE A 101 -9.76 5.93 18.95
N GLY A 102 -8.46 6.04 19.21
CA GLY A 102 -7.97 6.64 20.46
C GLY A 102 -6.47 6.91 20.40
N TYR A 103 -5.98 7.64 21.39
CA TYR A 103 -4.57 8.02 21.48
C TYR A 103 -3.96 7.52 22.79
N VAL A 104 -2.74 6.97 22.72
CA VAL A 104 -1.97 6.50 23.87
C VAL A 104 -0.72 7.36 24.04
N LEU A 105 -0.53 7.94 25.24
CA LEU A 105 0.60 8.81 25.55
C LEU A 105 1.90 8.01 25.66
N GLY A 106 2.84 8.27 24.76
CA GLY A 106 4.17 7.69 24.73
C GLY A 106 5.23 8.51 25.49
N PRO A 107 6.51 8.36 25.15
CA PRO A 107 7.63 9.06 25.79
C PRO A 107 7.61 10.55 25.49
N ALA A 108 8.23 11.33 26.39
CA ALA A 108 8.45 12.76 26.18
C ALA A 108 9.51 12.98 25.08
N LEU A 109 9.30 14.01 24.27
CA LEU A 109 10.18 14.50 23.24
C LEU A 109 10.70 15.91 23.59
N THR A 110 11.76 16.34 22.93
CA THR A 110 12.20 17.74 22.99
C THR A 110 11.13 18.65 22.39
N VAL A 111 10.75 19.70 23.12
CA VAL A 111 9.81 20.69 22.60
C VAL A 111 10.42 21.39 21.38
N PRO A 112 9.72 21.49 20.25
CA PRO A 112 10.19 22.24 19.09
C PRO A 112 10.38 23.72 19.42
N ALA A 113 11.38 24.37 18.82
CA ALA A 113 11.73 25.75 19.11
C ALA A 113 10.59 26.72 18.74
N ASP A 114 9.94 26.51 17.61
CA ASP A 114 8.79 27.31 17.14
C ASP A 114 7.59 27.21 18.09
N ILE A 115 7.35 26.03 18.65
CA ILE A 115 6.31 25.82 19.66
C ILE A 115 6.71 26.53 20.97
N SER A 116 7.99 26.37 21.40
CA SER A 116 8.50 27.06 22.60
C SER A 116 8.38 28.58 22.46
N ASP A 117 8.75 29.14 21.31
CA ASP A 117 8.69 30.58 21.02
C ASP A 117 7.24 31.09 20.97
N ARG A 118 6.33 30.32 20.36
CA ARG A 118 4.88 30.66 20.30
C ARG A 118 4.26 30.78 21.67
N TYR A 119 4.63 29.90 22.61
CA TYR A 119 4.02 29.84 23.93
C TYR A 119 4.81 30.55 25.02
N GLY A 120 6.04 30.98 24.76
CA GLY A 120 6.88 31.81 25.63
C GLY A 120 7.10 31.20 27.01
N THR A 121 6.60 31.85 28.05
CA THR A 121 6.78 31.41 29.46
C THR A 121 5.79 30.31 29.91
N ALA A 122 4.85 29.92 29.08
CA ALA A 122 3.93 28.84 29.41
C ALA A 122 4.68 27.49 29.46
N THR A 123 4.22 26.58 30.32
CA THR A 123 4.77 25.23 30.35
C THR A 123 4.27 24.46 29.13
N VAL A 124 5.22 24.00 28.31
CA VAL A 124 4.95 23.18 27.11
C VAL A 124 5.58 21.79 27.30
N ARG A 125 4.90 20.76 26.80
CA ARG A 125 5.39 19.37 26.72
C ARG A 125 5.13 18.87 25.31
N THR A 126 6.07 18.10 24.75
CA THR A 126 5.87 17.37 23.50
C THR A 126 6.09 15.88 23.76
N HIS A 127 5.22 15.05 23.22
CA HIS A 127 5.28 13.61 23.38
C HIS A 127 5.12 12.90 22.04
N ALA A 128 5.78 11.74 21.89
CA ALA A 128 5.32 10.74 20.99
C ALA A 128 3.98 10.21 21.51
N VAL A 129 3.02 10.03 20.63
CA VAL A 129 1.69 9.52 20.90
C VAL A 129 1.39 8.44 19.88
N GLU A 130 0.69 7.40 20.28
CA GLU A 130 0.23 6.36 19.37
C GLU A 130 -1.25 6.57 19.08
N LEU A 131 -1.63 6.81 17.83
CA LEU A 131 -3.01 6.68 17.37
C LEU A 131 -3.31 5.19 17.21
N ARG A 132 -4.38 4.72 17.86
CA ARG A 132 -4.91 3.37 17.71
C ARG A 132 -6.26 3.44 17.04
N TYR A 133 -6.46 2.69 15.96
CA TYR A 133 -7.75 2.61 15.29
C TYR A 133 -8.00 1.23 14.70
N ALA A 134 -9.29 0.89 14.56
CA ALA A 134 -9.74 -0.31 13.87
C ALA A 134 -10.96 0.03 13.03
N LEU A 135 -10.94 -0.33 11.75
CA LEU A 135 -12.08 -0.17 10.85
C LEU A 135 -13.10 -1.28 11.10
N ALA A 136 -14.33 -0.89 11.44
CA ALA A 136 -15.38 -1.81 11.85
C ALA A 136 -15.73 -2.82 10.74
N GLY A 137 -15.70 -4.10 11.10
CA GLY A 137 -16.01 -5.21 10.20
C GLY A 137 -14.86 -5.62 9.26
N VAL A 138 -13.75 -4.86 9.22
CA VAL A 138 -12.56 -5.18 8.43
C VAL A 138 -11.41 -5.64 9.31
N ASP A 139 -11.04 -4.82 10.29
CA ASP A 139 -9.91 -5.10 11.17
C ASP A 139 -10.33 -6.04 12.29
N ALA A 140 -9.52 -7.07 12.54
CA ALA A 140 -9.69 -7.95 13.70
C ALA A 140 -9.09 -7.33 14.97
N GLU A 141 -8.05 -6.51 14.80
CA GLU A 141 -7.32 -5.83 15.85
C GLU A 141 -7.00 -4.40 15.43
N ALA A 142 -6.84 -3.51 16.43
CA ALA A 142 -6.46 -2.12 16.15
C ALA A 142 -5.02 -2.04 15.63
N THR A 143 -4.82 -1.20 14.65
CA THR A 143 -3.51 -0.77 14.18
C THR A 143 -3.01 0.42 14.98
N THR A 144 -1.70 0.67 14.95
CA THR A 144 -1.03 1.70 15.75
C THR A 144 -0.16 2.58 14.85
N GLU A 145 -0.45 3.89 14.86
CA GLU A 145 0.26 4.85 14.04
C GLU A 145 0.93 5.93 14.89
N PRO A 146 2.15 6.38 14.54
CA PRO A 146 2.87 7.39 15.31
C PRO A 146 2.30 8.79 15.06
N VAL A 147 2.08 9.52 16.15
CA VAL A 147 1.68 10.94 16.14
C VAL A 147 2.56 11.72 17.11
N THR A 148 2.97 12.91 16.72
CA THR A 148 3.67 13.85 17.62
C THR A 148 2.68 14.87 18.14
N VAL A 149 2.54 15.01 19.46
CA VAL A 149 1.62 15.98 20.05
C VAL A 149 2.34 16.89 21.03
N SER A 150 2.15 18.20 20.85
CA SER A 150 2.58 19.22 21.80
C SER A 150 1.41 19.72 22.63
N PHE A 151 1.64 19.87 23.90
CA PHE A 151 0.67 20.29 24.91
C PHE A 151 1.14 21.57 25.59
N VAL A 152 0.22 22.47 25.90
CA VAL A 152 0.47 23.69 26.67
C VAL A 152 -0.38 23.72 27.94
N HIS A 153 0.21 24.10 29.08
CA HIS A 153 -0.50 24.25 30.33
C HIS A 153 -1.08 25.66 30.45
N ARG A 154 -2.39 25.76 30.70
CA ARG A 154 -3.14 27.01 30.88
C ARG A 154 -3.80 27.06 32.27
N PRO A 155 -4.26 28.24 32.72
CA PRO A 155 -5.20 28.27 33.85
C PRO A 155 -6.42 27.40 33.51
N GLY A 156 -6.60 26.31 34.21
CA GLY A 156 -7.67 25.32 33.91
C GLY A 156 -7.20 24.03 33.24
N GLY A 157 -5.87 23.77 33.15
CA GLY A 157 -5.27 22.51 32.77
C GLY A 157 -4.61 22.50 31.38
N TRP A 158 -4.21 21.32 30.98
CA TRP A 158 -3.53 21.11 29.71
C TRP A 158 -4.46 21.26 28.50
N ARG A 159 -3.89 21.76 27.37
CA ARG A 159 -4.53 21.88 26.05
C ARG A 159 -3.59 21.35 24.97
N ILE A 160 -4.15 20.87 23.87
CA ILE A 160 -3.39 20.47 22.67
C ILE A 160 -2.96 21.72 21.93
N ALA A 161 -1.68 21.84 21.65
CA ALA A 161 -1.05 23.01 21.04
C ALA A 161 -0.65 22.81 19.59
N ALA A 162 -0.23 21.58 19.24
CA ALA A 162 0.16 21.18 17.89
C ALA A 162 0.20 19.65 17.77
N ASP A 163 0.03 19.15 16.56
CA ASP A 163 0.22 17.72 16.20
C ASP A 163 1.18 17.55 15.01
N ASP A 164 2.08 18.51 14.81
CA ASP A 164 3.07 18.49 13.74
C ASP A 164 4.28 17.61 14.07
N PRO A 165 4.89 16.96 13.05
CA PRO A 165 6.12 16.20 13.23
C PRO A 165 7.31 17.10 13.59
N ILE A 166 8.30 16.57 14.30
CA ILE A 166 9.58 17.25 14.53
C ILE A 166 10.55 16.81 13.42
N PRO A 167 11.00 17.72 12.53
CA PRO A 167 11.86 17.36 11.41
C PRO A 167 13.09 16.54 11.84
N GLY A 168 13.28 15.35 11.23
CA GLY A 168 14.39 14.44 11.52
C GLY A 168 14.37 13.75 12.90
N ARG A 169 13.30 13.92 13.71
CA ARG A 169 13.19 13.36 15.05
C ARG A 169 11.91 12.59 15.33
N SER A 170 10.82 12.98 14.74
CA SER A 170 9.52 12.31 14.88
C SER A 170 8.68 12.44 13.63
N VAL A 171 7.66 11.61 13.53
CA VAL A 171 6.66 11.65 12.47
C VAL A 171 5.28 11.88 13.06
N THR A 172 4.36 12.37 12.25
CA THR A 172 2.92 12.35 12.51
C THR A 172 2.28 11.69 11.30
N TRP A 173 1.71 10.52 11.50
CA TRP A 173 0.94 9.85 10.48
C TRP A 173 -0.37 10.58 10.23
N ARG A 174 -0.78 10.67 8.98
CA ARG A 174 -2.03 11.27 8.53
C ARG A 174 -2.86 10.20 7.84
N GLY A 175 -4.06 9.96 8.36
CA GLY A 175 -5.01 9.03 7.75
C GLY A 175 -5.80 9.66 6.60
N PRO A 176 -6.58 8.89 5.84
CA PRO A 176 -7.37 9.42 4.73
C PRO A 176 -8.35 10.51 5.17
N TRP A 177 -8.81 10.49 6.42
CA TRP A 177 -9.67 11.52 7.01
C TRP A 177 -8.98 12.87 7.29
N ASP A 178 -7.65 12.93 7.19
CA ASP A 178 -6.88 14.18 7.32
C ASP A 178 -6.81 14.98 5.99
N HIS A 179 -7.14 14.32 4.87
CA HIS A 179 -6.98 14.88 3.53
C HIS A 179 -8.28 15.43 2.92
N GLY A 180 -9.40 15.35 3.63
CA GLY A 180 -10.67 15.93 3.20
C GLY A 180 -11.88 15.05 3.47
N PRO A 181 -13.05 15.46 2.97
CA PRO A 181 -14.27 14.67 3.10
C PRO A 181 -14.12 13.28 2.50
N LEU A 182 -14.68 12.28 3.17
CA LEU A 182 -14.65 10.88 2.73
C LEU A 182 -16.07 10.37 2.49
N GLU A 183 -16.20 9.58 1.43
CA GLU A 183 -17.32 8.67 1.19
C GLU A 183 -16.85 7.25 1.45
N VAL A 184 -17.55 6.55 2.34
CA VAL A 184 -17.23 5.16 2.68
C VAL A 184 -18.34 4.26 2.20
N ASN A 185 -17.96 3.26 1.43
CA ASN A 185 -18.90 2.32 0.83
C ASN A 185 -18.57 0.89 1.28
N ASP A 186 -19.61 0.20 1.72
CA ASP A 186 -19.53 -1.21 2.04
C ASP A 186 -19.54 -2.06 0.76
N VAL A 187 -18.74 -3.10 0.75
CA VAL A 187 -18.73 -4.13 -0.28
C VAL A 187 -18.74 -5.49 0.39
N GLU A 188 -19.73 -6.32 0.07
CA GLU A 188 -19.76 -7.69 0.56
C GLU A 188 -18.79 -8.54 -0.25
N THR A 189 -17.88 -9.25 0.45
CA THR A 189 -16.91 -10.18 -0.12
C THR A 189 -17.01 -11.52 0.60
N ALA A 190 -16.32 -12.54 0.14
CA ALA A 190 -16.39 -13.89 0.73
C ALA A 190 -16.02 -13.92 2.23
N GLY A 191 -15.18 -12.99 2.69
CA GLY A 191 -14.80 -12.84 4.11
C GLY A 191 -15.72 -11.91 4.90
N GLY A 192 -16.82 -11.43 4.31
CA GLY A 192 -17.76 -10.46 4.87
C GLY A 192 -17.50 -9.04 4.37
N ARG A 193 -17.70 -8.06 5.23
CA ARG A 193 -17.67 -6.64 4.89
C ARG A 193 -16.25 -6.17 4.55
N SER A 194 -16.07 -5.65 3.35
CA SER A 194 -14.94 -4.84 2.91
C SER A 194 -15.36 -3.36 2.83
N LEU A 195 -14.39 -2.43 2.84
CA LEU A 195 -14.66 -1.00 2.76
C LEU A 195 -13.92 -0.39 1.57
N VAL A 196 -14.57 0.52 0.84
CA VAL A 196 -13.91 1.41 -0.11
C VAL A 196 -14.10 2.85 0.36
N LEU A 197 -13.00 3.46 0.76
CA LEU A 197 -12.91 4.86 1.19
C LEU A 197 -12.41 5.70 0.02
N ALA A 198 -13.11 6.76 -0.31
CA ALA A 198 -12.73 7.65 -1.41
C ALA A 198 -13.15 9.09 -1.12
N HIS A 199 -12.44 10.03 -1.71
CA HIS A 199 -12.91 11.42 -1.75
C HIS A 199 -13.99 11.60 -2.82
N PRO A 200 -14.90 12.59 -2.67
CA PRO A 200 -16.02 12.79 -3.61
C PRO A 200 -15.60 12.97 -5.07
N ASP A 201 -14.41 13.54 -5.33
CA ASP A 201 -13.84 13.71 -6.67
C ASP A 201 -13.34 12.40 -7.30
N ARG A 202 -13.31 11.32 -6.53
CA ARG A 202 -12.90 9.96 -6.95
C ARG A 202 -14.06 8.95 -6.98
N ALA A 203 -15.29 9.40 -6.79
CA ALA A 203 -16.47 8.55 -6.67
C ALA A 203 -16.67 7.58 -7.84
N GLU A 204 -16.39 8.00 -9.09
CA GLU A 204 -16.53 7.14 -10.28
C GLU A 204 -15.51 5.98 -10.27
N PHE A 205 -14.24 6.28 -9.97
CA PHE A 205 -13.23 5.25 -9.87
C PHE A 205 -13.48 4.31 -8.69
N ALA A 206 -13.88 4.85 -7.54
CA ALA A 206 -14.28 4.05 -6.37
C ALA A 206 -15.46 3.12 -6.69
N ALA A 207 -16.42 3.56 -7.50
CA ALA A 207 -17.51 2.71 -7.95
C ALA A 207 -17.01 1.54 -8.82
N SER A 208 -16.01 1.78 -9.68
CA SER A 208 -15.37 0.73 -10.48
C SER A 208 -14.61 -0.27 -9.60
N VAL A 209 -13.87 0.22 -8.60
CA VAL A 209 -13.18 -0.64 -7.61
C VAL A 209 -14.17 -1.53 -6.86
N ARG A 210 -15.28 -0.95 -6.39
CA ARG A 210 -16.36 -1.69 -5.69
C ARG A 210 -16.96 -2.80 -6.54
N ALA A 211 -17.17 -2.54 -7.82
CA ALA A 211 -17.76 -3.50 -8.73
C ALA A 211 -16.86 -4.72 -8.99
N GLU A 212 -15.54 -4.53 -9.04
CA GLU A 212 -14.55 -5.58 -9.33
C GLU A 212 -14.07 -6.32 -8.07
N LEU A 213 -14.24 -5.76 -6.87
CA LEU A 213 -13.64 -6.29 -5.64
C LEU A 213 -14.10 -7.71 -5.28
N PRO A 214 -15.40 -8.08 -5.32
CA PRO A 214 -15.82 -9.44 -4.98
C PRO A 214 -15.19 -10.49 -5.89
N ASP A 215 -15.23 -10.29 -7.20
CA ASP A 215 -14.65 -11.22 -8.18
C ASP A 215 -13.12 -11.31 -8.04
N ALA A 216 -12.46 -10.23 -7.62
CA ALA A 216 -11.03 -10.24 -7.38
C ALA A 216 -10.67 -11.05 -6.11
N VAL A 217 -11.46 -10.95 -5.04
CA VAL A 217 -11.31 -11.75 -3.81
C VAL A 217 -11.51 -13.24 -4.12
N ASP A 218 -12.52 -13.58 -4.91
CA ASP A 218 -12.78 -14.96 -5.31
C ASP A 218 -11.62 -15.52 -6.15
N ALA A 219 -11.13 -14.77 -7.14
CA ALA A 219 -10.03 -15.19 -7.99
C ALA A 219 -8.72 -15.45 -7.22
N VAL A 220 -8.41 -14.66 -6.19
CA VAL A 220 -7.28 -14.89 -5.29
C VAL A 220 -7.50 -16.12 -4.43
N SER A 221 -8.71 -16.28 -3.89
CA SER A 221 -9.06 -17.43 -3.04
C SER A 221 -9.05 -18.75 -3.80
N ASP A 222 -9.40 -18.75 -5.08
CA ASP A 222 -9.34 -19.93 -5.95
C ASP A 222 -7.93 -20.51 -6.07
N LEU A 223 -6.90 -19.65 -6.09
CA LEU A 223 -5.52 -20.09 -6.21
C LEU A 223 -4.82 -20.26 -4.87
N TRP A 224 -4.89 -19.25 -4.00
CA TRP A 224 -4.21 -19.27 -2.69
C TRP A 224 -4.91 -20.16 -1.66
N GLY A 225 -6.23 -20.31 -1.79
CA GLY A 225 -7.11 -20.91 -0.79
C GLY A 225 -7.81 -19.86 0.07
N THR A 226 -8.69 -20.32 0.97
CA THR A 226 -9.55 -19.46 1.80
C THR A 226 -8.97 -19.14 3.17
N GLY A 227 -7.70 -19.47 3.43
CA GLY A 227 -7.03 -19.30 4.73
C GLY A 227 -6.56 -17.86 5.01
N TRP A 228 -7.23 -16.84 4.47
CA TRP A 228 -6.97 -15.43 4.70
C TRP A 228 -8.28 -14.68 4.96
N PRO A 229 -8.29 -13.42 5.42
CA PRO A 229 -9.53 -12.73 5.79
C PRO A 229 -10.58 -12.57 4.70
N GLN A 230 -10.20 -12.62 3.41
CA GLN A 230 -11.06 -12.47 2.22
C GLN A 230 -11.89 -11.18 2.25
N ARG A 231 -11.40 -10.18 2.97
CA ARG A 231 -11.93 -8.82 3.09
C ARG A 231 -10.79 -7.85 3.32
N THR A 232 -10.98 -6.59 2.95
CA THR A 232 -9.97 -5.54 3.08
C THR A 232 -10.60 -4.16 3.12
N ALA A 233 -9.83 -3.14 3.51
CA ALA A 233 -10.15 -1.76 3.23
C ALA A 233 -9.29 -1.25 2.06
N ILE A 234 -9.94 -0.54 1.15
CA ILE A 234 -9.30 0.09 0.00
C ILE A 234 -9.45 1.60 0.14
N VAL A 235 -8.34 2.33 -0.01
CA VAL A 235 -8.32 3.80 -0.02
C VAL A 235 -8.04 4.27 -1.44
N VAL A 236 -8.95 5.06 -2.00
CA VAL A 236 -8.78 5.71 -3.30
C VAL A 236 -8.38 7.16 -3.04
N THR A 237 -7.10 7.44 -3.14
CA THR A 237 -6.56 8.76 -2.81
C THR A 237 -6.91 9.80 -3.86
N SER A 238 -7.03 11.07 -3.43
CA SER A 238 -7.31 12.21 -4.29
C SER A 238 -6.04 12.96 -4.69
N THR A 239 -5.02 12.94 -3.83
CA THR A 239 -3.78 13.68 -4.04
C THR A 239 -2.54 12.81 -3.86
N ARG A 240 -1.44 13.24 -4.49
CA ARG A 240 -0.13 12.60 -4.30
C ARG A 240 0.34 12.69 -2.84
N ALA A 241 0.08 13.81 -2.17
CA ALA A 241 0.46 13.98 -0.77
C ALA A 241 -0.21 12.93 0.12
N GLU A 242 -1.52 12.73 -0.03
CA GLU A 242 -2.26 11.68 0.66
C GLU A 242 -1.69 10.29 0.38
N PHE A 243 -1.45 9.97 -0.91
CA PHE A 243 -0.87 8.69 -1.28
C PHE A 243 0.48 8.47 -0.58
N THR A 244 1.37 9.49 -0.65
CA THR A 244 2.70 9.42 -0.01
C THR A 244 2.62 9.31 1.51
N ASP A 245 1.69 10.01 2.16
CA ASP A 245 1.49 9.94 3.61
C ASP A 245 1.03 8.56 4.06
N LEU A 246 0.22 7.86 3.25
CA LEU A 246 -0.29 6.53 3.54
C LEU A 246 0.71 5.40 3.21
N VAL A 247 1.43 5.49 2.08
CA VAL A 247 2.31 4.40 1.61
C VAL A 247 3.80 4.65 1.85
N GLY A 248 4.17 5.86 2.26
CA GLY A 248 5.55 6.29 2.46
C GLY A 248 6.27 6.72 1.18
N THR A 249 7.34 7.50 1.35
CA THR A 249 8.10 8.15 0.25
C THR A 249 8.85 7.18 -0.68
N ARG A 250 9.02 5.92 -0.30
CA ARG A 250 9.69 4.91 -1.14
C ARG A 250 8.86 4.52 -2.37
N HIS A 251 7.55 4.78 -2.34
CA HIS A 251 6.56 4.38 -3.33
C HIS A 251 6.00 5.57 -4.09
N ASP A 252 6.72 6.68 -4.10
CA ASP A 252 6.31 7.95 -4.71
C ASP A 252 6.52 7.98 -6.25
N GLY A 253 6.32 6.84 -6.93
CA GLY A 253 6.39 6.72 -8.39
C GLY A 253 5.06 6.98 -9.08
N ASP A 254 5.06 7.80 -10.15
CA ASP A 254 3.86 8.00 -10.99
C ASP A 254 3.41 6.70 -11.69
N ASP A 255 4.31 5.72 -11.82
CA ASP A 255 4.03 4.45 -12.48
C ASP A 255 3.31 3.43 -11.59
N ILE A 256 3.26 3.65 -10.27
CA ILE A 256 2.57 2.80 -9.31
C ILE A 256 1.07 3.09 -9.37
N ALA A 257 0.24 2.07 -9.57
CA ALA A 257 -1.21 2.23 -9.61
C ALA A 257 -1.85 2.05 -8.23
N ALA A 258 -1.39 1.08 -7.46
CA ALA A 258 -1.84 0.81 -6.10
C ALA A 258 -0.70 0.17 -5.31
N VAL A 259 -0.87 0.11 -3.99
CA VAL A 259 0.06 -0.53 -3.06
C VAL A 259 -0.72 -1.22 -1.96
N ALA A 260 -0.40 -2.49 -1.67
CA ALA A 260 -0.85 -3.17 -0.47
C ALA A 260 0.09 -2.84 0.69
N ILE A 261 -0.43 -2.31 1.78
CA ILE A 261 0.30 -1.99 3.01
C ILE A 261 -0.17 -2.87 4.17
N SER A 262 0.68 -3.01 5.18
CA SER A 262 0.36 -3.65 6.47
C SER A 262 1.22 -3.04 7.57
N ASP A 263 0.65 -2.87 8.76
CA ASP A 263 1.35 -2.21 9.88
C ASP A 263 2.23 -3.17 10.66
N ALA A 264 1.71 -4.36 10.97
CA ALA A 264 2.47 -5.38 11.66
C ALA A 264 2.22 -6.75 11.04
N VAL A 265 3.27 -7.57 11.02
CA VAL A 265 3.22 -8.93 10.50
C VAL A 265 3.94 -9.87 11.45
N ASP A 266 3.29 -10.97 11.80
CA ASP A 266 3.87 -12.09 12.51
C ASP A 266 3.69 -13.37 11.68
N PRO A 267 4.67 -13.72 10.83
CA PRO A 267 4.59 -14.94 10.03
C PRO A 267 4.54 -16.22 10.87
N GLY A 268 5.10 -16.21 12.09
CA GLY A 268 5.06 -17.34 13.01
C GLY A 268 3.66 -17.64 13.53
N ALA A 269 2.81 -16.61 13.66
CA ALA A 269 1.40 -16.73 14.01
C ALA A 269 0.47 -16.71 12.78
N ALA A 270 1.01 -16.61 11.57
CA ALA A 270 0.26 -16.39 10.32
C ALA A 270 -0.72 -15.20 10.43
N HIS A 271 -0.23 -14.08 10.96
CA HIS A 271 -1.04 -12.90 11.29
C HIS A 271 -0.46 -11.62 10.68
N ALA A 272 -1.34 -10.76 10.15
CA ALA A 272 -1.01 -9.42 9.67
C ALA A 272 -2.15 -8.46 10.04
N THR A 273 -1.77 -7.27 10.54
CA THR A 273 -2.70 -6.21 10.95
C THR A 273 -2.58 -4.99 10.06
N GLY A 274 -3.61 -4.14 10.05
CA GLY A 274 -3.59 -2.87 9.32
C GLY A 274 -3.46 -3.02 7.82
N GLN A 275 -3.94 -4.15 7.26
CA GLN A 275 -3.82 -4.38 5.82
C GLN A 275 -4.77 -3.49 5.03
N ARG A 276 -4.22 -2.75 4.05
CA ARG A 276 -4.96 -1.83 3.19
C ARG A 276 -4.42 -1.93 1.77
N ILE A 277 -5.29 -1.64 0.80
CA ILE A 277 -4.87 -1.32 -0.57
C ILE A 277 -5.06 0.17 -0.78
N VAL A 278 -4.02 0.87 -1.20
CA VAL A 278 -4.05 2.31 -1.43
C VAL A 278 -3.83 2.58 -2.91
N PHE A 279 -4.84 3.13 -3.58
CA PHE A 279 -4.74 3.52 -4.99
C PHE A 279 -4.12 4.89 -5.15
N ASN A 280 -3.17 4.99 -6.10
CA ASN A 280 -2.59 6.25 -6.55
C ASN A 280 -3.68 7.15 -7.17
N PRO A 281 -3.68 8.48 -6.97
CA PRO A 281 -4.69 9.37 -7.51
C PRO A 281 -4.79 9.35 -9.04
N LEU A 282 -3.75 8.96 -9.75
CA LEU A 282 -3.74 8.83 -11.21
C LEU A 282 -4.29 7.48 -11.74
N ALA A 283 -4.59 6.54 -10.86
CA ALA A 283 -5.00 5.19 -11.26
C ALA A 283 -6.29 5.21 -12.08
N GLY A 284 -7.28 6.01 -11.68
CA GLY A 284 -8.57 6.13 -12.37
C GLY A 284 -8.47 6.62 -13.82
N ASP A 285 -7.50 7.51 -14.11
CA ASP A 285 -7.28 8.05 -15.44
C ASP A 285 -6.46 7.12 -16.35
N ARG A 286 -5.77 6.14 -15.77
CA ARG A 286 -4.78 5.30 -16.46
C ARG A 286 -5.24 3.86 -16.65
N LEU A 287 -6.03 3.33 -15.74
CA LEU A 287 -6.46 1.93 -15.77
C LEU A 287 -7.70 1.75 -16.64
N THR A 288 -7.64 0.75 -17.50
CA THR A 288 -8.84 0.17 -18.11
C THR A 288 -9.52 -0.77 -17.10
N ALA A 289 -10.75 -1.21 -17.35
CA ALA A 289 -11.43 -2.20 -16.51
C ALA A 289 -10.59 -3.49 -16.36
N ALA A 290 -9.95 -3.96 -17.42
CA ALA A 290 -9.06 -5.12 -17.35
C ALA A 290 -7.78 -4.84 -16.53
N GLY A 291 -7.23 -3.62 -16.64
CA GLY A 291 -6.09 -3.19 -15.84
C GLY A 291 -6.45 -3.08 -14.35
N LEU A 292 -7.61 -2.50 -14.03
CA LEU A 292 -8.11 -2.41 -12.65
C LEU A 292 -8.28 -3.80 -12.03
N ARG A 293 -8.89 -4.75 -12.77
CA ARG A 293 -9.03 -6.14 -12.32
C ARG A 293 -7.67 -6.78 -12.04
N GLY A 294 -6.69 -6.60 -12.92
CA GLY A 294 -5.33 -7.11 -12.74
C GLY A 294 -4.67 -6.55 -11.50
N VAL A 295 -4.73 -5.23 -11.30
CA VAL A 295 -4.18 -4.55 -10.13
C VAL A 295 -4.87 -5.03 -8.84
N LEU A 296 -6.19 -5.09 -8.81
CA LEU A 296 -6.92 -5.57 -7.61
C LEU A 296 -6.53 -7.00 -7.23
N ARG A 297 -6.44 -7.91 -8.19
CA ARG A 297 -6.01 -9.30 -7.93
C ARG A 297 -4.57 -9.37 -7.45
N HIS A 298 -3.69 -8.57 -8.02
CA HIS A 298 -2.29 -8.46 -7.61
C HIS A 298 -2.19 -8.00 -6.15
N GLU A 299 -2.80 -6.85 -5.80
CA GLU A 299 -2.76 -6.31 -4.45
C GLU A 299 -3.42 -7.22 -3.42
N LEU A 300 -4.57 -7.80 -3.76
CA LEU A 300 -5.24 -8.77 -2.89
C LEU A 300 -4.41 -10.03 -2.69
N THR A 301 -3.57 -10.41 -3.67
CA THR A 301 -2.63 -11.52 -3.49
C THR A 301 -1.62 -11.18 -2.39
N HIS A 302 -1.09 -9.95 -2.37
CA HIS A 302 -0.22 -9.52 -1.28
C HIS A 302 -0.94 -9.51 0.07
N ILE A 303 -2.19 -9.04 0.12
CA ILE A 303 -3.02 -9.13 1.34
C ILE A 303 -3.18 -10.58 1.80
N ALA A 304 -3.52 -11.48 0.89
CA ALA A 304 -3.76 -12.89 1.20
C ALA A 304 -2.51 -13.63 1.68
N THR A 305 -1.36 -13.31 1.10
CA THR A 305 -0.10 -14.01 1.35
C THR A 305 0.75 -13.38 2.46
N ARG A 306 0.49 -12.13 2.85
CA ARG A 306 1.34 -11.35 3.75
C ARG A 306 1.64 -12.05 5.07
N ALA A 307 0.65 -12.68 5.66
CA ALA A 307 0.80 -13.43 6.91
C ALA A 307 1.75 -14.63 6.84
N HIS A 308 2.12 -15.04 5.62
CA HIS A 308 3.04 -16.15 5.34
C HIS A 308 4.36 -15.68 4.72
N THR A 309 4.53 -14.36 4.55
CA THR A 309 5.69 -13.77 3.87
C THR A 309 6.59 -13.05 4.86
N VAL A 310 7.85 -13.48 4.96
CA VAL A 310 8.86 -12.81 5.78
C VAL A 310 9.55 -11.70 4.99
N ASP A 311 10.09 -10.73 5.71
CA ASP A 311 10.87 -9.66 5.11
C ASP A 311 12.17 -10.21 4.50
N GLY A 312 12.47 -9.74 3.29
CA GLY A 312 13.64 -10.20 2.53
C GLY A 312 13.45 -11.52 1.80
N ALA A 313 12.23 -12.07 1.72
CA ALA A 313 11.93 -13.19 0.82
C ALA A 313 12.18 -12.80 -0.65
N PRO A 314 12.49 -13.78 -1.55
CA PRO A 314 12.88 -13.47 -2.92
C PRO A 314 11.78 -12.72 -3.69
N MET A 315 12.09 -11.53 -4.19
CA MET A 315 11.11 -10.66 -4.89
C MET A 315 10.50 -11.33 -6.12
N TRP A 316 11.28 -12.13 -6.84
CA TRP A 316 10.79 -12.76 -8.07
C TRP A 316 9.58 -13.69 -7.86
N ILE A 317 9.53 -14.38 -6.71
CA ILE A 317 8.37 -15.24 -6.42
C ILE A 317 7.21 -14.42 -5.84
N LEU A 318 7.49 -13.40 -5.03
CA LEU A 318 6.47 -12.54 -4.44
C LEU A 318 5.69 -11.81 -5.54
N GLU A 319 6.40 -11.09 -6.37
CA GLU A 319 5.82 -10.29 -7.46
C GLU A 319 5.35 -11.16 -8.64
N GLY A 320 6.12 -12.20 -8.97
CA GLY A 320 5.74 -13.10 -10.05
C GLY A 320 4.45 -13.87 -9.78
N TYR A 321 4.22 -14.29 -8.54
CA TYR A 321 2.97 -14.94 -8.12
C TYR A 321 1.80 -13.95 -8.14
N ALA A 322 1.98 -12.74 -7.61
CA ALA A 322 0.95 -11.73 -7.58
C ALA A 322 0.56 -11.28 -9.01
N ASP A 323 1.55 -11.06 -9.88
CA ASP A 323 1.31 -10.75 -11.30
C ASP A 323 0.67 -11.92 -12.04
N TYR A 324 1.04 -13.17 -11.71
CA TYR A 324 0.37 -14.35 -12.29
C TYR A 324 -1.12 -14.35 -11.95
N VAL A 325 -1.50 -14.13 -10.68
CA VAL A 325 -2.91 -14.02 -10.26
C VAL A 325 -3.60 -12.85 -10.95
N GLY A 326 -2.93 -11.71 -11.06
CA GLY A 326 -3.42 -10.51 -11.74
C GLY A 326 -3.77 -10.74 -13.21
N HIS A 327 -2.98 -11.54 -13.91
CA HIS A 327 -3.15 -11.85 -15.34
C HIS A 327 -3.83 -13.21 -15.62
N ARG A 328 -4.14 -13.98 -14.57
CA ARG A 328 -4.78 -15.29 -14.70
C ARG A 328 -6.12 -15.19 -15.40
N THR A 329 -6.35 -16.03 -16.40
CA THR A 329 -7.64 -16.14 -17.09
C THR A 329 -8.58 -17.08 -16.34
N ASP A 330 -9.88 -16.94 -16.60
CA ASP A 330 -10.89 -17.88 -16.12
C ASP A 330 -11.65 -18.49 -17.34
N PRO A 331 -11.53 -19.82 -17.60
CA PRO A 331 -10.67 -20.79 -16.92
C PRO A 331 -9.17 -20.51 -17.13
N PRO A 332 -8.29 -21.02 -16.24
CA PRO A 332 -6.85 -20.87 -16.39
C PRO A 332 -6.35 -21.45 -17.72
N ALA A 333 -5.51 -20.69 -18.41
CA ALA A 333 -4.90 -21.11 -19.68
C ALA A 333 -3.44 -20.68 -19.71
N ALA A 334 -2.61 -21.52 -20.32
CA ALA A 334 -1.23 -21.17 -20.59
C ALA A 334 -1.15 -19.92 -21.48
N PRO A 335 -0.23 -18.99 -21.21
CA PRO A 335 -0.09 -17.80 -22.04
C PRO A 335 0.41 -18.16 -23.45
N THR A 336 -0.07 -17.40 -24.42
CA THR A 336 0.37 -17.48 -25.81
C THR A 336 1.51 -16.48 -26.08
N GLY A 337 2.16 -16.58 -27.23
CA GLY A 337 3.16 -15.59 -27.66
C GLY A 337 2.56 -14.17 -27.81
N SER A 338 1.27 -14.04 -28.16
CA SER A 338 0.57 -12.77 -28.19
C SER A 338 0.31 -12.22 -26.77
N ASP A 339 0.03 -13.08 -25.81
CA ASP A 339 -0.10 -12.69 -24.39
C ASP A 339 1.23 -12.20 -23.84
N LEU A 340 2.32 -12.93 -24.11
CA LEU A 340 3.66 -12.50 -23.71
C LEU A 340 4.03 -11.13 -24.28
N ARG A 341 3.79 -10.89 -25.59
CA ARG A 341 4.06 -9.58 -26.21
C ARG A 341 3.21 -8.45 -25.64
N ARG A 342 2.00 -8.74 -25.19
CA ARG A 342 1.09 -7.76 -24.60
C ARG A 342 1.44 -7.46 -23.16
N THR A 343 1.70 -8.49 -22.36
CA THR A 343 1.91 -8.38 -20.91
C THR A 343 3.36 -8.07 -20.54
N ALA A 344 4.33 -8.60 -21.29
CA ALA A 344 5.76 -8.47 -21.03
C ALA A 344 6.56 -7.89 -22.21
N PRO A 345 6.17 -6.70 -22.75
CA PRO A 345 6.85 -6.13 -23.92
C PRO A 345 8.30 -5.71 -23.63
N GLY A 346 8.63 -5.32 -22.40
CA GLY A 346 9.99 -5.00 -21.98
C GLY A 346 10.87 -6.24 -21.93
N LEU A 347 10.38 -7.34 -21.38
CA LEU A 347 11.07 -8.64 -21.41
C LEU A 347 11.30 -9.10 -22.85
N VAL A 348 10.28 -9.01 -23.72
CA VAL A 348 10.42 -9.39 -25.14
C VAL A 348 11.51 -8.57 -25.83
N ALA A 349 11.58 -7.28 -25.58
CA ALA A 349 12.64 -6.41 -26.12
C ALA A 349 14.02 -6.74 -25.51
N ASP A 350 14.06 -7.08 -24.23
CA ASP A 350 15.31 -7.48 -23.56
C ASP A 350 15.83 -8.81 -24.12
N LEU A 351 14.96 -9.81 -24.29
CA LEU A 351 15.32 -11.10 -24.93
C LEU A 351 15.92 -10.93 -26.32
N ALA A 352 15.38 -10.02 -27.13
CA ALA A 352 15.91 -9.75 -28.46
C ALA A 352 17.33 -9.13 -28.42
N ARG A 353 17.69 -8.47 -27.33
CA ARG A 353 18.95 -7.77 -27.14
C ARG A 353 20.01 -8.60 -26.43
N THR A 354 19.62 -9.34 -25.38
CA THR A 354 20.54 -10.02 -24.45
C THR A 354 20.48 -11.55 -24.53
N GLY A 355 19.48 -12.10 -25.21
CA GLY A 355 19.20 -13.53 -25.19
C GLY A 355 18.28 -13.94 -24.03
N THR A 356 18.11 -15.25 -23.84
CA THR A 356 17.25 -15.81 -22.78
C THR A 356 17.85 -15.61 -21.39
N PRO A 357 17.01 -15.45 -20.36
CA PRO A 357 17.47 -15.36 -18.98
C PRO A 357 18.20 -16.64 -18.56
N THR A 358 19.20 -16.53 -17.71
CA THR A 358 19.97 -17.63 -17.14
C THR A 358 19.73 -17.80 -15.64
N ALA A 359 18.91 -16.95 -15.03
CA ALA A 359 18.50 -16.98 -13.63
C ALA A 359 17.19 -16.23 -13.46
N PRO A 360 16.44 -16.44 -12.37
CA PRO A 360 15.35 -15.54 -11.95
C PRO A 360 15.85 -14.11 -11.75
N PRO A 361 14.98 -13.07 -11.90
CA PRO A 361 15.37 -11.69 -11.63
C PRO A 361 15.91 -11.52 -10.21
N ALA A 362 17.01 -10.77 -10.07
CA ALA A 362 17.57 -10.47 -8.75
C ALA A 362 16.75 -9.39 -8.04
N ASP A 363 16.65 -9.46 -6.70
CA ASP A 363 15.86 -8.52 -5.89
C ASP A 363 16.22 -7.05 -6.14
N ALA A 364 17.52 -6.76 -6.36
CA ALA A 364 17.98 -5.41 -6.66
C ALA A 364 17.41 -4.83 -7.97
N GLU A 365 17.03 -5.68 -8.93
CA GLU A 365 16.48 -5.23 -10.22
C GLU A 365 15.07 -4.64 -10.08
N PHE A 366 14.29 -5.09 -9.09
CA PHE A 366 12.94 -4.57 -8.84
C PHE A 366 12.95 -3.11 -8.35
N GLY A 367 14.02 -2.68 -7.68
CA GLY A 367 14.20 -1.29 -7.24
C GLY A 367 14.99 -0.40 -8.21
N ASP A 368 15.51 -0.95 -9.31
CA ASP A 368 16.28 -0.20 -10.30
C ASP A 368 15.34 0.43 -11.35
N PRO A 369 15.28 1.78 -11.48
CA PRO A 369 14.37 2.44 -12.42
C PRO A 369 14.52 2.02 -13.89
N GLN A 370 15.68 1.46 -14.27
CA GLN A 370 15.95 1.00 -15.65
C GLN A 370 15.61 -0.48 -15.85
N ARG A 371 15.61 -1.28 -14.77
CA ARG A 371 15.44 -2.72 -14.81
C ARG A 371 14.12 -3.20 -14.22
N SER A 372 13.50 -2.43 -13.33
CA SER A 372 12.31 -2.84 -12.56
C SER A 372 11.22 -3.40 -13.46
N ARG A 373 10.87 -2.71 -14.53
CA ARG A 373 9.86 -3.17 -15.48
C ARG A 373 10.19 -4.56 -16.04
N VAL A 374 11.42 -4.79 -16.47
CA VAL A 374 11.84 -6.09 -17.02
C VAL A 374 11.86 -7.15 -15.94
N ALA A 375 12.24 -6.80 -14.71
CA ALA A 375 12.25 -7.70 -13.56
C ALA A 375 10.83 -8.20 -13.23
N TYR A 376 9.83 -7.30 -13.16
CA TYR A 376 8.42 -7.67 -12.95
C TYR A 376 7.90 -8.55 -14.10
N GLU A 377 8.10 -8.14 -15.36
CA GLU A 377 7.68 -8.91 -16.52
C GLU A 377 8.35 -10.30 -16.58
N ALA A 378 9.61 -10.40 -16.18
CA ALA A 378 10.34 -11.66 -16.10
C ALA A 378 9.82 -12.54 -14.97
N ALA A 379 9.57 -11.98 -13.79
CA ALA A 379 8.99 -12.67 -12.64
C ALA A 379 7.60 -13.25 -12.97
N TRP A 380 6.71 -12.43 -13.57
CA TRP A 380 5.42 -12.90 -14.08
C TRP A 380 5.57 -14.08 -15.04
N SER A 381 6.47 -13.95 -16.05
CA SER A 381 6.63 -14.98 -17.07
C SER A 381 7.21 -16.28 -16.50
N LEU A 382 8.09 -16.20 -15.47
CA LEU A 382 8.62 -17.35 -14.78
C LEU A 382 7.53 -18.06 -13.95
N ALA A 383 6.68 -17.31 -13.24
CA ALA A 383 5.53 -17.86 -12.53
C ALA A 383 4.54 -18.53 -13.50
N ALA A 384 4.26 -17.91 -14.64
CA ALA A 384 3.41 -18.46 -15.68
C ALA A 384 4.02 -19.74 -16.30
N PHE A 385 5.34 -19.77 -16.49
CA PHE A 385 6.05 -20.98 -16.93
C PHE A 385 5.93 -22.13 -15.91
N VAL A 386 6.11 -21.87 -14.63
CA VAL A 386 5.96 -22.88 -13.57
C VAL A 386 4.52 -23.41 -13.55
N ALA A 387 3.53 -22.51 -13.62
CA ALA A 387 2.12 -22.90 -13.67
C ALA A 387 1.79 -23.77 -14.90
N ASP A 388 2.34 -23.42 -16.09
CA ASP A 388 2.14 -24.19 -17.32
C ASP A 388 2.78 -25.60 -17.26
N ARG A 389 3.95 -25.73 -16.66
CA ARG A 389 4.73 -26.98 -16.67
C ARG A 389 4.48 -27.90 -15.49
N ALA A 390 4.30 -27.32 -14.29
CA ALA A 390 4.15 -28.05 -13.03
C ALA A 390 2.76 -27.89 -12.39
N GLY A 391 1.95 -26.99 -12.92
CA GLY A 391 0.61 -26.68 -12.40
C GLY A 391 0.58 -25.60 -11.33
N GLU A 392 -0.58 -24.97 -11.17
CA GLU A 392 -0.80 -23.87 -10.20
C GLU A 392 -0.55 -24.28 -8.75
N SER A 393 -0.80 -25.56 -8.40
CA SER A 393 -0.51 -26.06 -7.05
C SER A 393 0.98 -26.07 -6.73
N ALA A 394 1.83 -26.42 -7.71
CA ALA A 394 3.28 -26.39 -7.54
C ALA A 394 3.79 -24.93 -7.43
N LEU A 395 3.24 -24.02 -8.22
CA LEU A 395 3.56 -22.59 -8.11
C LEU A 395 3.18 -22.02 -6.73
N THR A 396 2.01 -22.37 -6.21
CA THR A 396 1.55 -21.93 -4.89
C THR A 396 2.42 -22.51 -3.76
N GLU A 397 2.83 -23.76 -3.87
CA GLU A 397 3.73 -24.39 -2.88
C GLU A 397 5.13 -23.77 -2.95
N LEU A 398 5.63 -23.49 -4.15
CA LEU A 398 6.90 -22.78 -4.35
C LEU A 398 6.87 -21.39 -3.67
N TYR A 399 5.77 -20.65 -3.84
CA TYR A 399 5.57 -19.38 -3.12
C TYR A 399 5.66 -19.59 -1.60
N ARG A 400 4.86 -20.52 -1.05
CA ARG A 400 4.78 -20.75 0.40
C ARG A 400 6.13 -21.07 1.01
N GLN A 401 6.91 -21.89 0.34
CA GLN A 401 8.21 -22.27 0.87
C GLN A 401 9.27 -21.17 0.70
N LEU A 402 9.32 -20.49 -0.44
CA LEU A 402 10.29 -19.42 -0.66
C LEU A 402 9.97 -18.18 0.17
N ALA A 403 8.70 -17.81 0.30
CA ALA A 403 8.28 -16.63 1.07
C ALA A 403 8.45 -16.79 2.60
N ALA A 404 8.63 -18.01 3.09
CA ALA A 404 8.78 -18.30 4.53
C ALA A 404 10.18 -17.99 5.10
N ALA A 405 11.14 -17.55 4.29
CA ALA A 405 12.48 -17.16 4.75
C ALA A 405 13.10 -16.11 3.82
N PRO A 406 14.07 -15.32 4.33
CA PRO A 406 14.83 -14.40 3.49
C PRO A 406 15.50 -15.08 2.31
N ALA A 407 15.73 -14.32 1.23
CA ALA A 407 16.38 -14.82 0.01
C ALA A 407 17.76 -15.43 0.33
N ASP A 408 17.94 -16.69 -0.07
CA ASP A 408 19.19 -17.42 0.05
C ASP A 408 19.30 -18.39 -1.13
N THR A 409 20.42 -18.36 -1.85
CA THR A 409 20.60 -19.12 -3.08
C THR A 409 20.54 -20.64 -2.84
N VAL A 410 21.20 -21.11 -1.79
CA VAL A 410 21.25 -22.56 -1.47
C VAL A 410 19.87 -23.06 -1.10
N ARG A 411 19.14 -22.30 -0.29
CA ARG A 411 17.76 -22.63 0.08
C ARG A 411 16.85 -22.58 -1.14
N THR A 412 17.00 -21.58 -2.00
CA THR A 412 16.21 -21.46 -3.23
C THR A 412 16.41 -22.68 -4.12
N ASP A 413 17.66 -23.12 -4.32
CA ASP A 413 17.97 -24.32 -5.09
C ASP A 413 17.31 -25.57 -4.51
N HIS A 414 17.40 -25.76 -3.19
CA HIS A 414 16.75 -26.91 -2.53
C HIS A 414 15.23 -26.88 -2.67
N VAL A 415 14.59 -25.72 -2.47
CA VAL A 415 13.13 -25.60 -2.60
C VAL A 415 12.67 -25.86 -4.03
N VAL A 416 13.39 -25.31 -5.01
CA VAL A 416 13.12 -25.56 -6.45
C VAL A 416 13.28 -27.04 -6.79
N GLU A 417 14.36 -27.68 -6.31
CA GLU A 417 14.62 -29.11 -6.55
C GLU A 417 13.55 -29.99 -5.88
N ASP A 418 13.17 -29.70 -4.64
CA ASP A 418 12.16 -30.46 -3.88
C ASP A 418 10.78 -30.40 -4.54
N ILE A 419 10.38 -29.25 -5.07
CA ILE A 419 9.04 -29.02 -5.64
C ILE A 419 8.99 -29.34 -7.14
N LEU A 420 9.99 -28.92 -7.90
CA LEU A 420 9.99 -29.02 -9.36
C LEU A 420 10.87 -30.14 -9.92
N GLY A 421 11.72 -30.74 -9.08
CA GLY A 421 12.61 -31.85 -9.49
C GLY A 421 13.79 -31.41 -10.35
N VAL A 422 14.10 -30.11 -10.39
CA VAL A 422 15.18 -29.51 -11.20
C VAL A 422 15.94 -28.47 -10.38
N THR A 423 17.18 -28.20 -10.72
CA THR A 423 17.94 -27.10 -10.13
C THR A 423 17.41 -25.73 -10.62
N THR A 424 17.71 -24.64 -9.92
CA THR A 424 17.36 -23.28 -10.36
C THR A 424 17.96 -22.93 -11.72
N GLY A 425 19.16 -23.45 -12.02
CA GLY A 425 19.80 -23.29 -13.33
C GLY A 425 19.01 -23.99 -14.44
N GLU A 426 18.63 -25.27 -14.25
CA GLU A 426 17.82 -26.02 -15.22
C GLU A 426 16.40 -25.44 -15.37
N LEU A 427 15.83 -24.89 -14.28
CA LEU A 427 14.58 -24.12 -14.32
C LEU A 427 14.72 -22.91 -15.25
N ALA A 428 15.79 -22.13 -15.09
CA ALA A 428 16.04 -20.94 -15.93
C ALA A 428 16.27 -21.31 -17.41
N ASP A 429 17.03 -22.36 -17.70
CA ASP A 429 17.26 -22.85 -19.08
C ASP A 429 15.94 -23.30 -19.74
N SER A 430 15.12 -24.02 -19.00
CA SER A 430 13.80 -24.49 -19.45
C SER A 430 12.82 -23.35 -19.68
N TRP A 431 12.79 -22.37 -18.77
CA TRP A 431 12.03 -21.13 -18.91
C TRP A 431 12.50 -20.33 -20.14
N GLY A 432 13.79 -20.14 -20.32
CA GLY A 432 14.36 -19.49 -21.50
C GLY A 432 13.98 -20.19 -22.80
N SER A 433 13.90 -21.52 -22.82
CA SER A 433 13.45 -22.30 -23.98
C SER A 433 11.96 -22.11 -24.25
N TRP A 434 11.13 -22.15 -23.19
CA TRP A 434 9.70 -21.89 -23.27
C TRP A 434 9.38 -20.49 -23.82
N LEU A 435 10.11 -19.45 -23.37
CA LEU A 435 9.97 -18.09 -23.91
C LEU A 435 10.26 -18.02 -25.42
N ARG A 436 11.32 -18.70 -25.87
CA ARG A 436 11.64 -18.75 -27.31
C ARG A 436 10.55 -19.45 -28.12
N ASP A 437 10.04 -20.57 -27.63
CA ASP A 437 8.99 -21.34 -28.29
C ASP A 437 7.69 -20.54 -28.42
N LEU A 438 7.28 -19.83 -27.35
CA LEU A 438 6.11 -18.93 -27.38
C LEU A 438 6.29 -17.80 -28.40
N LEU A 439 7.48 -17.20 -28.48
CA LEU A 439 7.73 -16.10 -29.40
C LEU A 439 7.87 -16.57 -30.87
N ALA A 440 8.25 -17.83 -31.09
CA ALA A 440 8.34 -18.43 -32.43
C ALA A 440 6.97 -18.93 -32.94
N ALA A 441 6.01 -19.18 -32.01
CA ALA A 441 4.67 -19.56 -32.42
C ALA A 441 3.97 -18.44 -33.20
N PRO A 442 3.22 -18.76 -34.27
CA PRO A 442 2.59 -17.77 -35.15
C PRO A 442 1.48 -16.96 -34.52
#